data_e53ae12e8bab0a42e1e66c0812ef32e1
#
_entry.id   e53ae12e8bab0a42e1e66c0812ef32e1
#
_cell.length_a   1.000
_cell.length_b   1.000
_cell.length_c   1.000
_cell.angle_alpha   90.00
_cell.angle_beta   90.00
_cell.angle_gamma   90.00
#
_symmetry.space_group_name_H-M   'P 1'
#
loop_
_entity.id
_entity.type
_entity.pdbx_description
1 polymer ?
#
loop_
_entity_poly.entity_id
_entity_poly.type
_entity_poly.pdbx_seq_one_letter_code
_entity_poly.pdbx_strand_id
1 'polypeptide(L)'
;KVFSKEALEIFEKGGCWLEDNIVKIPVGLSQWAVNTAPSRIVMYDREGKRSMVLGGYNSYFGPGPTNTYHIDPLTEERRRPVLTDTENVAKICDALPNISFVQDLGTPTGVTTSLSDVYAFSALVRNTTKPIVHWGFGIEQYQDILDIAAAVAGGLENLQKRPFLALYSEPSPPLLHSEEAIDKAIFAAKNRVPIVYTPCVITGATAPVTLAGSLALGVAESIVGIVVSQLIREGSPIIMGGVYGIIDMRSTIYSYGSPEFMQMQAGIAEVAHHMD
;
A
#
# COMPACT_ATOMS: atom_id res chain seq x y z
N LYS A 1 -5.26 -17.88 -3.10
CA LYS A 1 -3.99 -18.62 -3.33
C LYS A 1 -2.84 -17.79 -2.80
N VAL A 2 -1.90 -18.43 -2.10
CA VAL A 2 -0.71 -17.81 -1.50
C VAL A 2 0.52 -18.52 -2.04
N PHE A 3 1.51 -17.76 -2.52
CA PHE A 3 2.69 -18.33 -3.17
C PHE A 3 3.98 -18.19 -2.34
N SER A 4 3.93 -17.53 -1.19
CA SER A 4 5.05 -17.46 -0.24
C SER A 4 5.06 -18.69 0.65
N LYS A 5 6.20 -19.37 0.72
CA LYS A 5 6.42 -20.50 1.61
C LYS A 5 6.33 -20.08 3.08
N GLU A 6 6.91 -18.95 3.44
CA GLU A 6 6.84 -18.41 4.80
C GLU A 6 5.40 -18.09 5.20
N ALA A 7 4.63 -17.46 4.30
CA ALA A 7 3.23 -17.16 4.55
C ALA A 7 2.40 -18.42 4.75
N LEU A 8 2.61 -19.47 3.96
CA LEU A 8 1.91 -20.75 4.12
C LEU A 8 2.19 -21.37 5.51
N GLU A 9 3.43 -21.37 5.96
CA GLU A 9 3.79 -21.85 7.30
C GLU A 9 3.13 -21.02 8.42
N ILE A 10 3.03 -19.69 8.25
CA ILE A 10 2.35 -18.80 9.20
C ILE A 10 0.87 -19.10 9.27
N PHE A 11 0.20 -19.26 8.12
CA PHE A 11 -1.22 -19.60 8.06
C PHE A 11 -1.53 -20.97 8.66
N GLU A 12 -0.69 -21.98 8.39
CA GLU A 12 -0.86 -23.31 8.95
C GLU A 12 -0.74 -23.30 10.49
N LYS A 13 0.29 -22.66 11.02
CA LYS A 13 0.48 -22.46 12.47
C LYS A 13 -0.65 -21.65 13.10
N GLY A 14 -1.25 -20.74 12.34
CA GLY A 14 -2.41 -19.94 12.72
C GLY A 14 -3.74 -20.69 12.69
N GLY A 15 -3.75 -21.96 12.31
CA GLY A 15 -4.95 -22.81 12.27
C GLY A 15 -5.76 -22.73 10.97
N CYS A 16 -5.15 -22.27 9.89
CA CYS A 16 -5.75 -22.35 8.55
C CYS A 16 -5.56 -23.74 7.96
N TRP A 17 -6.51 -24.15 7.10
CA TRP A 17 -6.33 -25.36 6.29
C TRP A 17 -5.61 -25.02 4.99
N LEU A 18 -4.61 -25.82 4.66
CA LEU A 18 -3.85 -25.71 3.44
C LEU A 18 -4.19 -26.86 2.49
N GLU A 19 -4.37 -26.51 1.23
CA GLU A 19 -4.53 -27.45 0.12
C GLU A 19 -3.65 -26.93 -1.03
N ASP A 20 -2.44 -27.41 -1.12
CA ASP A 20 -1.38 -26.83 -1.92
C ASP A 20 -1.18 -25.33 -1.55
N ASN A 21 -1.37 -24.44 -2.54
CA ASN A 21 -1.29 -22.99 -2.35
C ASN A 21 -2.63 -22.33 -1.97
N ILE A 22 -3.68 -23.11 -1.75
CA ILE A 22 -4.99 -22.60 -1.32
C ILE A 22 -5.03 -22.57 0.19
N VAL A 23 -5.16 -21.37 0.76
CA VAL A 23 -5.33 -21.16 2.20
C VAL A 23 -6.80 -20.93 2.49
N LYS A 24 -7.38 -21.78 3.34
CA LYS A 24 -8.77 -21.65 3.83
C LYS A 24 -8.72 -21.05 5.23
N ILE A 25 -9.02 -19.77 5.33
CA ILE A 25 -8.96 -19.01 6.59
C ILE A 25 -10.29 -19.18 7.33
N PRO A 26 -10.29 -19.68 8.59
CA PRO A 26 -11.52 -19.76 9.38
C PRO A 26 -12.12 -18.37 9.64
N VAL A 27 -13.43 -18.26 9.66
CA VAL A 27 -14.16 -17.00 9.94
C VAL A 27 -13.73 -16.38 11.27
N GLY A 28 -13.61 -17.20 12.32
CA GLY A 28 -13.18 -16.73 13.63
C GLY A 28 -11.77 -16.13 13.63
N LEU A 29 -10.85 -16.67 12.80
CA LEU A 29 -9.51 -16.12 12.66
C LEU A 29 -9.53 -14.78 11.91
N SER A 30 -10.37 -14.66 10.87
CA SER A 30 -10.55 -13.39 10.16
C SER A 30 -11.10 -12.29 11.07
N GLN A 31 -12.13 -12.62 11.87
CA GLN A 31 -12.71 -11.70 12.86
C GLN A 31 -11.71 -11.30 13.94
N TRP A 32 -10.97 -12.28 14.48
CA TRP A 32 -9.90 -11.99 15.44
C TRP A 32 -8.86 -11.03 14.85
N ALA A 33 -8.41 -11.29 13.65
CA ALA A 33 -7.38 -10.46 13.01
C ALA A 33 -7.87 -9.01 12.77
N VAL A 34 -9.12 -8.84 12.31
CA VAL A 34 -9.73 -7.52 12.14
C VAL A 34 -9.82 -6.80 13.49
N ASN A 35 -10.34 -7.47 14.54
CA ASN A 35 -10.47 -6.87 15.86
C ASN A 35 -9.13 -6.57 16.55
N THR A 36 -8.03 -7.21 16.13
CA THR A 36 -6.70 -7.03 16.71
C THR A 36 -5.90 -5.96 15.95
N ALA A 37 -6.21 -5.74 14.68
CA ALA A 37 -5.59 -4.68 13.90
C ALA A 37 -5.95 -3.30 14.49
N PRO A 38 -5.00 -2.34 14.53
CA PRO A 38 -5.30 -1.03 15.09
C PRO A 38 -6.26 -0.24 14.19
N SER A 39 -7.41 0.15 14.73
CA SER A 39 -8.40 1.00 14.06
C SER A 39 -7.90 2.43 13.80
N ARG A 40 -6.79 2.79 14.43
CA ARG A 40 -6.15 4.10 14.26
C ARG A 40 -4.65 3.97 14.08
N ILE A 41 -4.13 4.55 12.99
CA ILE A 41 -2.70 4.65 12.72
C ILE A 41 -2.31 6.13 12.68
N VAL A 42 -1.30 6.50 13.46
CA VAL A 42 -0.78 7.86 13.48
C VAL A 42 0.51 7.91 12.68
N MET A 43 0.53 8.72 11.63
CA MET A 43 1.73 9.03 10.87
C MET A 43 2.29 10.39 11.31
N TYR A 44 3.59 10.47 11.34
CA TYR A 44 4.32 11.68 11.73
C TYR A 44 5.04 12.25 10.53
N ASP A 45 5.35 13.53 10.57
CA ASP A 45 6.32 14.09 9.64
C ASP A 45 7.75 13.65 10.03
N ARG A 46 8.71 13.93 9.17
CA ARG A 46 10.10 13.58 9.40
C ARG A 46 10.73 14.30 10.61
N GLU A 47 10.12 15.39 11.07
CA GLU A 47 10.53 16.12 12.27
C GLU A 47 9.89 15.56 13.56
N GLY A 48 9.05 14.55 13.43
CA GLY A 48 8.38 13.87 14.53
C GLY A 48 7.13 14.57 15.06
N LYS A 49 6.56 15.50 14.29
CA LYS A 49 5.26 16.10 14.59
C LYS A 49 4.14 15.22 14.00
N ARG A 50 3.03 15.12 14.73
CA ARG A 50 1.85 14.38 14.25
C ARG A 50 1.30 15.04 12.98
N SER A 51 1.22 14.29 11.89
CA SER A 51 0.83 14.79 10.56
C SER A 51 -0.51 14.22 10.10
N MET A 52 -0.71 12.90 10.20
CA MET A 52 -1.96 12.25 9.83
C MET A 52 -2.43 11.31 10.94
N VAL A 53 -3.74 11.26 11.14
CA VAL A 53 -4.40 10.30 12.03
C VAL A 53 -5.37 9.49 11.17
N LEU A 54 -4.88 8.36 10.65
CA LEU A 54 -5.68 7.46 9.83
C LEU A 54 -6.66 6.73 10.73
N GLY A 55 -7.94 6.87 10.49
CA GLY A 55 -9.04 6.28 11.25
C GLY A 55 -10.24 7.22 11.37
N GLY A 56 -11.39 6.68 11.64
CA GLY A 56 -12.66 7.41 11.64
C GLY A 56 -12.93 8.07 10.28
N TYR A 57 -13.43 9.30 10.28
CA TYR A 57 -13.78 10.04 9.07
C TYR A 57 -12.70 11.03 8.61
N ASN A 58 -11.47 10.83 9.02
CA ASN A 58 -10.37 11.67 8.57
C ASN A 58 -9.99 11.34 7.12
N SER A 59 -9.79 12.36 6.29
CA SER A 59 -9.37 12.22 4.89
C SER A 59 -8.06 12.94 4.65
N TYR A 60 -7.16 12.27 3.92
CA TYR A 60 -5.84 12.78 3.58
C TYR A 60 -5.56 12.55 2.10
N PHE A 61 -4.90 13.51 1.47
CA PHE A 61 -4.64 13.48 0.03
C PHE A 61 -3.15 13.42 -0.25
N GLY A 62 -2.78 12.69 -1.29
CA GLY A 62 -1.42 12.58 -1.79
C GLY A 62 -1.40 12.09 -3.24
N PRO A 63 -0.24 12.14 -3.92
CA PRO A 63 -0.10 11.62 -5.28
C PRO A 63 -0.17 10.09 -5.30
N GLY A 64 -0.41 9.53 -6.50
CA GLY A 64 -0.32 8.09 -6.73
C GLY A 64 1.09 7.67 -7.17
N PRO A 65 1.44 6.39 -7.03
CA PRO A 65 2.77 5.88 -7.35
C PRO A 65 2.89 5.34 -8.78
N THR A 66 4.11 5.04 -9.19
CA THR A 66 4.51 4.10 -10.25
C THR A 66 3.97 4.36 -11.67
N ASN A 67 3.74 5.60 -12.04
CA ASN A 67 3.42 5.92 -13.43
C ASN A 67 4.60 5.60 -14.36
N THR A 68 4.32 4.86 -15.43
CA THR A 68 5.35 4.49 -16.43
C THR A 68 5.82 5.67 -17.26
N TYR A 69 4.93 6.65 -17.44
CA TYR A 69 5.19 7.87 -18.23
C TYR A 69 4.56 9.06 -17.54
N HIS A 70 5.14 10.23 -17.79
CA HIS A 70 4.54 11.51 -17.46
C HIS A 70 4.67 12.49 -18.63
N ILE A 71 3.93 13.57 -18.57
CA ILE A 71 4.07 14.70 -19.47
C ILE A 71 4.94 15.72 -18.76
N ASP A 72 6.08 16.05 -19.38
CA ASP A 72 6.96 17.09 -18.87
C ASP A 72 6.24 18.44 -18.87
N PRO A 73 6.13 19.15 -17.75
CA PRO A 73 5.33 20.38 -17.66
C PRO A 73 5.91 21.56 -18.43
N LEU A 74 7.19 21.50 -18.83
CA LEU A 74 7.86 22.59 -19.54
C LEU A 74 7.90 22.35 -21.06
N THR A 75 8.11 21.09 -21.48
CA THR A 75 8.24 20.74 -22.89
C THR A 75 7.00 20.12 -23.50
N GLU A 76 6.02 19.72 -22.64
CA GLU A 76 4.81 18.96 -23.01
C GLU A 76 5.11 17.58 -23.63
N GLU A 77 6.35 17.13 -23.55
CA GLU A 77 6.77 15.83 -24.07
C GLU A 77 6.35 14.69 -23.12
N ARG A 78 5.76 13.64 -23.68
CA ARG A 78 5.48 12.41 -22.96
C ARG A 78 6.75 11.56 -22.88
N ARG A 79 7.35 11.47 -21.71
CA ARG A 79 8.59 10.73 -21.48
C ARG A 79 8.52 9.85 -20.23
N ARG A 80 9.50 8.99 -20.06
CA ARG A 80 9.68 8.25 -18.80
C ARG A 80 10.20 9.19 -17.71
N PRO A 81 9.79 8.97 -16.43
CA PRO A 81 10.31 9.76 -15.32
C PRO A 81 11.80 9.50 -15.11
N VAL A 82 12.48 10.51 -14.61
CA VAL A 82 13.85 10.45 -14.11
C VAL A 82 13.88 10.89 -12.64
N LEU A 83 15.02 10.69 -11.95
CA LEU A 83 15.12 10.96 -10.52
C LEU A 83 14.77 12.41 -10.14
N THR A 84 15.13 13.37 -11.00
CA THR A 84 14.80 14.79 -10.80
C THR A 84 13.29 15.04 -10.76
N ASP A 85 12.48 14.23 -11.45
CA ASP A 85 11.02 14.35 -11.41
C ASP A 85 10.51 13.96 -10.02
N THR A 86 11.05 12.91 -9.43
CA THR A 86 10.74 12.51 -8.04
C THR A 86 11.10 13.61 -7.04
N GLU A 87 12.28 14.25 -7.20
CA GLU A 87 12.68 15.38 -6.36
C GLU A 87 11.71 16.57 -6.50
N ASN A 88 11.32 16.90 -7.72
CA ASN A 88 10.41 18.00 -7.99
C ASN A 88 9.00 17.73 -7.43
N VAL A 89 8.50 16.52 -7.59
CA VAL A 89 7.22 16.09 -6.99
C VAL A 89 7.27 16.22 -5.47
N ALA A 90 8.33 15.75 -4.83
CA ALA A 90 8.49 15.89 -3.40
C ALA A 90 8.42 17.35 -2.93
N LYS A 91 9.15 18.26 -3.59
CA LYS A 91 9.14 19.70 -3.30
C LYS A 91 7.77 20.34 -3.52
N ILE A 92 7.10 19.99 -4.63
CA ILE A 92 5.75 20.52 -4.93
C ILE A 92 4.77 20.04 -3.87
N CYS A 93 4.77 18.75 -3.56
CA CYS A 93 3.88 18.19 -2.55
C CYS A 93 4.17 18.74 -1.15
N ASP A 94 5.44 18.99 -0.82
CA ASP A 94 5.82 19.60 0.46
C ASP A 94 5.26 21.02 0.60
N ALA A 95 5.31 21.81 -0.46
CA ALA A 95 4.81 23.19 -0.50
C ALA A 95 3.27 23.30 -0.47
N LEU A 96 2.54 22.26 -0.91
CA LEU A 96 1.07 22.30 -1.01
C LEU A 96 0.42 21.91 0.32
N PRO A 97 -0.32 22.82 0.99
CA PRO A 97 -0.86 22.56 2.33
C PRO A 97 -1.91 21.46 2.39
N ASN A 98 -2.62 21.20 1.29
CA ASN A 98 -3.67 20.19 1.20
C ASN A 98 -3.17 18.81 0.75
N ILE A 99 -1.89 18.66 0.46
CA ILE A 99 -1.23 17.38 0.23
C ILE A 99 -0.65 16.92 1.56
N SER A 100 -1.09 15.79 2.05
CA SER A 100 -0.79 15.30 3.41
C SER A 100 0.37 14.31 3.46
N PHE A 101 0.60 13.57 2.38
CA PHE A 101 1.69 12.60 2.24
C PHE A 101 2.25 12.62 0.82
N VAL A 102 3.41 12.02 0.62
CA VAL A 102 4.10 12.01 -0.67
C VAL A 102 4.34 10.58 -1.13
N GLN A 103 4.25 10.38 -2.44
CA GLN A 103 4.68 9.18 -3.16
C GLN A 103 5.52 9.59 -4.37
N ASP A 104 6.28 8.65 -4.92
CA ASP A 104 6.91 8.82 -6.22
C ASP A 104 5.84 8.75 -7.32
N LEU A 105 5.72 9.75 -8.15
CA LEU A 105 4.78 9.75 -9.27
C LEU A 105 5.12 8.69 -10.33
N GLY A 106 6.36 8.24 -10.38
CA GLY A 106 6.79 7.23 -11.34
C GLY A 106 8.17 6.68 -11.03
N THR A 107 8.39 5.43 -11.43
CA THR A 107 9.68 4.76 -11.25
C THR A 107 10.76 5.46 -12.09
N PRO A 108 11.81 6.04 -11.45
CA PRO A 108 12.80 6.80 -12.18
C PRO A 108 13.69 5.90 -13.07
N THR A 109 13.94 6.37 -14.28
CA THR A 109 14.92 5.80 -15.21
C THR A 109 16.26 6.55 -15.13
N GLY A 110 17.31 6.00 -15.75
CA GLY A 110 18.64 6.61 -15.71
C GLY A 110 19.45 6.30 -14.45
N VAL A 111 18.91 5.45 -13.56
CA VAL A 111 19.59 4.88 -12.39
C VAL A 111 19.64 3.36 -12.50
N THR A 112 20.36 2.68 -11.61
CA THR A 112 20.38 1.22 -11.54
C THR A 112 18.96 0.69 -11.34
N THR A 113 18.44 -0.06 -12.31
CA THR A 113 17.03 -0.46 -12.36
C THR A 113 16.58 -1.21 -11.10
N SER A 114 17.41 -2.13 -10.60
CA SER A 114 17.10 -2.90 -9.38
C SER A 114 17.10 -2.09 -8.09
N LEU A 115 17.54 -0.84 -8.11
CA LEU A 115 17.59 0.06 -6.97
C LEU A 115 16.81 1.38 -7.23
N SER A 116 16.04 1.44 -8.31
CA SER A 116 15.36 2.69 -8.70
C SER A 116 14.35 3.16 -7.65
N ASP A 117 13.70 2.25 -6.94
CA ASP A 117 12.81 2.51 -5.81
C ASP A 117 13.57 3.03 -4.57
N VAL A 118 14.76 2.50 -4.28
CA VAL A 118 15.63 3.00 -3.20
C VAL A 118 16.12 4.41 -3.51
N TYR A 119 16.53 4.68 -4.77
CA TYR A 119 16.89 6.03 -5.19
C TYR A 119 15.70 7.00 -5.11
N ALA A 120 14.50 6.55 -5.53
CA ALA A 120 13.28 7.34 -5.42
C ALA A 120 12.97 7.67 -3.95
N PHE A 121 13.02 6.69 -3.05
CA PHE A 121 12.83 6.93 -1.62
C PHE A 121 13.84 7.93 -1.06
N SER A 122 15.12 7.77 -1.40
CA SER A 122 16.16 8.71 -0.98
C SER A 122 15.90 10.14 -1.48
N ALA A 123 15.41 10.29 -2.71
CA ALA A 123 15.03 11.59 -3.27
C ALA A 123 13.83 12.20 -2.53
N LEU A 124 12.80 11.40 -2.22
CA LEU A 124 11.65 11.84 -1.44
C LEU A 124 12.08 12.34 -0.06
N VAL A 125 12.80 11.52 0.70
CA VAL A 125 13.25 11.85 2.06
C VAL A 125 14.05 13.14 2.11
N ARG A 126 14.84 13.45 1.09
CA ARG A 126 15.66 14.67 1.05
C ARG A 126 14.85 15.93 0.73
N ASN A 127 13.70 15.80 0.09
CA ASN A 127 12.97 16.93 -0.49
C ASN A 127 11.58 17.17 0.12
N THR A 128 11.17 16.39 1.14
CA THR A 128 9.94 16.65 1.90
C THR A 128 10.11 16.33 3.38
N THR A 129 9.35 16.99 4.22
CA THR A 129 9.19 16.63 5.63
C THR A 129 7.94 15.77 5.88
N LYS A 130 7.01 15.73 4.93
CA LYS A 130 5.73 15.02 5.05
C LYS A 130 5.90 13.50 5.12
N PRO A 131 4.89 12.78 5.66
CA PRO A 131 4.85 11.33 5.59
C PRO A 131 5.02 10.82 4.16
N ILE A 132 5.67 9.67 4.02
CA ILE A 132 5.94 9.04 2.74
C ILE A 132 5.23 7.68 2.73
N VAL A 133 4.43 7.44 1.69
CA VAL A 133 3.95 6.10 1.34
C VAL A 133 4.81 5.62 0.18
N HIS A 134 5.47 4.47 0.31
CA HIS A 134 6.45 4.06 -0.68
C HIS A 134 6.31 2.59 -1.08
N TRP A 135 6.40 2.37 -2.37
CA TRP A 135 6.42 1.07 -3.01
C TRP A 135 7.87 0.68 -3.34
N GLY A 136 8.21 -0.61 -3.17
CA GLY A 136 9.51 -1.15 -3.53
C GLY A 136 9.37 -2.48 -4.27
N PHE A 137 10.37 -2.86 -5.06
CA PHE A 137 10.33 -4.06 -5.88
C PHE A 137 10.33 -5.35 -5.05
N GLY A 138 11.22 -5.47 -4.06
CA GLY A 138 11.37 -6.69 -3.28
C GLY A 138 11.75 -6.44 -1.83
N ILE A 139 11.96 -7.52 -1.10
CA ILE A 139 12.30 -7.46 0.34
C ILE A 139 13.68 -6.85 0.58
N GLU A 140 14.65 -7.08 -0.31
CA GLU A 140 15.98 -6.48 -0.20
C GLU A 140 15.88 -4.95 -0.28
N GLN A 141 15.13 -4.43 -1.26
CA GLN A 141 14.90 -2.99 -1.41
C GLN A 141 14.09 -2.43 -0.21
N TYR A 142 13.14 -3.21 0.32
CA TYR A 142 12.43 -2.81 1.53
C TYR A 142 13.34 -2.70 2.73
N GLN A 143 14.36 -3.56 2.84
CA GLN A 143 15.36 -3.44 3.90
C GLN A 143 16.18 -2.15 3.73
N ASP A 144 16.65 -1.85 2.51
CA ASP A 144 17.38 -0.62 2.22
C ASP A 144 16.55 0.64 2.53
N ILE A 145 15.27 0.64 2.12
CA ILE A 145 14.31 1.72 2.40
C ILE A 145 14.11 1.89 3.92
N LEU A 146 13.95 0.78 4.65
CA LEU A 146 13.81 0.79 6.10
C LEU A 146 15.06 1.32 6.79
N ASP A 147 16.24 0.95 6.33
CA ASP A 147 17.52 1.38 6.89
C ASP A 147 17.73 2.90 6.68
N ILE A 148 17.39 3.40 5.49
CA ILE A 148 17.39 4.86 5.22
C ILE A 148 16.39 5.56 6.15
N ALA A 149 15.18 5.05 6.27
CA ALA A 149 14.15 5.66 7.11
C ALA A 149 14.54 5.63 8.59
N ALA A 150 15.11 4.52 9.06
CA ALA A 150 15.62 4.39 10.43
C ALA A 150 16.78 5.37 10.70
N ALA A 151 17.72 5.51 9.77
CA ALA A 151 18.81 6.47 9.89
C ALA A 151 18.29 7.91 10.03
N VAL A 152 17.30 8.28 9.22
CA VAL A 152 16.65 9.60 9.27
C VAL A 152 15.89 9.82 10.57
N ALA A 153 15.21 8.79 11.09
CA ALA A 153 14.48 8.85 12.37
C ALA A 153 15.41 8.85 13.62
N GLY A 154 16.71 8.64 13.42
CA GLY A 154 17.66 8.45 14.53
C GLY A 154 17.59 7.07 15.19
N GLY A 155 17.15 6.06 14.44
CA GLY A 155 17.07 4.65 14.82
C GLY A 155 15.71 4.01 14.51
N LEU A 156 15.72 2.68 14.34
CA LEU A 156 14.51 1.92 14.03
C LEU A 156 13.42 2.06 15.10
N GLU A 157 13.81 2.08 16.37
CA GLU A 157 12.86 2.24 17.48
C GLU A 157 12.12 3.59 17.42
N ASN A 158 12.82 4.66 17.02
CA ASN A 158 12.23 5.97 16.85
C ASN A 158 11.25 5.99 15.66
N LEU A 159 11.62 5.35 14.54
CA LEU A 159 10.76 5.18 13.38
C LEU A 159 9.47 4.41 13.75
N GLN A 160 9.59 3.34 14.52
CA GLN A 160 8.45 2.55 14.99
C GLN A 160 7.49 3.33 15.90
N LYS A 161 8.04 4.19 16.76
CA LYS A 161 7.25 5.05 17.66
C LYS A 161 6.59 6.23 16.95
N ARG A 162 7.23 6.75 15.92
CA ARG A 162 6.78 7.92 15.15
C ARG A 162 7.01 7.69 13.66
N PRO A 163 6.23 6.78 13.04
CA PRO A 163 6.42 6.42 11.65
C PRO A 163 6.11 7.59 10.72
N PHE A 164 7.07 7.95 9.88
CA PHE A 164 6.87 8.83 8.74
C PHE A 164 6.84 8.05 7.41
N LEU A 165 7.15 6.76 7.45
CA LEU A 165 7.10 5.83 6.33
C LEU A 165 5.94 4.87 6.52
N ALA A 166 5.13 4.69 5.47
CA ALA A 166 4.27 3.53 5.27
C ALA A 166 4.72 2.79 4.01
N LEU A 167 4.90 1.49 4.11
CA LEU A 167 5.21 0.64 2.97
C LEU A 167 3.93 0.38 2.15
N TYR A 168 4.06 -0.07 0.91
CA TYR A 168 2.91 -0.28 0.03
C TYR A 168 3.04 -1.60 -0.73
N SER A 169 2.00 -2.42 -0.73
CA SER A 169 1.95 -3.68 -1.46
C SER A 169 0.56 -3.97 -2.03
N GLU A 170 0.51 -4.68 -3.14
CA GLU A 170 -0.72 -5.05 -3.83
C GLU A 170 -0.78 -6.55 -4.09
N PRO A 171 -1.83 -7.25 -3.62
CA PRO A 171 -2.16 -8.58 -4.12
C PRO A 171 -2.76 -8.50 -5.54
N SER A 172 -2.74 -9.61 -6.26
CA SER A 172 -3.25 -9.68 -7.64
C SER A 172 -4.63 -10.33 -7.66
N PRO A 173 -5.72 -9.57 -7.89
CA PRO A 173 -7.06 -10.14 -8.05
C PRO A 173 -7.16 -11.15 -9.20
N PRO A 174 -7.96 -12.23 -9.10
CA PRO A 174 -8.78 -12.56 -7.95
C PRO A 174 -8.10 -13.50 -6.93
N LEU A 175 -8.03 -13.09 -5.69
CA LEU A 175 -7.57 -13.90 -4.53
C LEU A 175 -6.18 -14.55 -4.74
N LEU A 176 -5.26 -13.80 -5.35
CA LEU A 176 -3.92 -14.26 -5.62
C LEU A 176 -2.91 -13.37 -4.89
N HIS A 177 -2.20 -13.97 -3.95
CA HIS A 177 -1.15 -13.31 -3.16
C HIS A 177 0.19 -13.89 -3.60
N SER A 178 0.90 -13.14 -4.45
CA SER A 178 2.25 -13.50 -4.89
C SER A 178 3.19 -13.53 -3.69
N GLU A 179 4.29 -14.26 -3.81
CA GLU A 179 5.35 -14.27 -2.82
C GLU A 179 5.78 -12.84 -2.48
N GLU A 180 6.08 -12.05 -3.51
CA GLU A 180 6.47 -10.66 -3.34
C GLU A 180 5.45 -9.83 -2.55
N ALA A 181 4.17 -9.91 -2.88
CA ALA A 181 3.14 -9.08 -2.25
C ALA A 181 2.95 -9.42 -0.78
N ILE A 182 2.86 -10.71 -0.43
CA ILE A 182 2.56 -11.12 0.94
C ILE A 182 3.79 -11.05 1.85
N ASP A 183 5.00 -11.30 1.32
CA ASP A 183 6.24 -11.18 2.06
C ASP A 183 6.52 -9.73 2.48
N LYS A 184 6.08 -8.75 1.69
CA LYS A 184 6.11 -7.34 2.07
C LYS A 184 5.22 -7.06 3.30
N ALA A 185 4.04 -7.67 3.37
CA ALA A 185 3.19 -7.55 4.57
C ALA A 185 3.84 -8.23 5.80
N ILE A 186 4.46 -9.40 5.60
CA ILE A 186 5.25 -10.08 6.61
C ILE A 186 6.41 -9.23 7.11
N PHE A 187 7.16 -8.64 6.19
CA PHE A 187 8.29 -7.75 6.51
C PHE A 187 7.84 -6.54 7.33
N ALA A 188 6.77 -5.88 6.91
CA ALA A 188 6.23 -4.72 7.61
C ALA A 188 5.79 -5.07 9.04
N ALA A 189 5.09 -6.20 9.22
CA ALA A 189 4.65 -6.67 10.52
C ALA A 189 5.82 -7.02 11.46
N LYS A 190 6.85 -7.71 10.96
CA LYS A 190 8.08 -8.01 11.70
C LYS A 190 8.79 -6.74 12.18
N ASN A 191 8.82 -5.72 11.35
CA ASN A 191 9.50 -4.45 11.60
C ASN A 191 8.63 -3.38 12.27
N ARG A 192 7.34 -3.66 12.52
CA ARG A 192 6.36 -2.72 13.12
C ARG A 192 6.23 -1.41 12.35
N VAL A 193 6.28 -1.49 11.04
CA VAL A 193 6.13 -0.33 10.15
C VAL A 193 4.76 -0.42 9.48
N PRO A 194 4.02 0.69 9.36
CA PRO A 194 2.74 0.69 8.65
C PRO A 194 2.90 0.20 7.21
N ILE A 195 1.93 -0.60 6.76
CA ILE A 195 1.83 -1.02 5.37
C ILE A 195 0.44 -0.77 4.82
N VAL A 196 0.37 -0.24 3.62
CA VAL A 196 -0.84 -0.19 2.79
C VAL A 196 -0.89 -1.50 2.01
N TYR A 197 -1.91 -2.31 2.25
CA TYR A 197 -2.12 -3.59 1.56
C TYR A 197 -3.45 -3.56 0.82
N THR A 198 -3.39 -3.23 -0.46
CA THR A 198 -4.57 -2.82 -1.24
C THR A 198 -4.64 -3.55 -2.57
N PRO A 199 -5.72 -4.31 -2.85
CA PRO A 199 -5.92 -4.94 -4.15
C PRO A 199 -6.32 -3.92 -5.22
N CYS A 200 -5.91 -4.17 -6.47
CA CYS A 200 -6.39 -3.45 -7.65
C CYS A 200 -7.51 -4.25 -8.33
N VAL A 201 -8.76 -4.00 -7.96
CA VAL A 201 -9.93 -4.77 -8.39
C VAL A 201 -10.53 -4.16 -9.65
N ILE A 202 -10.63 -4.97 -10.72
CA ILE A 202 -11.21 -4.53 -12.00
C ILE A 202 -12.53 -5.27 -12.22
N THR A 203 -13.63 -4.59 -11.93
CA THR A 203 -15.00 -5.10 -12.13
C THR A 203 -15.23 -5.47 -13.59
N GLY A 204 -15.68 -6.68 -13.83
CA GLY A 204 -15.90 -7.23 -15.16
C GLY A 204 -14.66 -7.84 -15.83
N ALA A 205 -13.47 -7.74 -15.22
CA ALA A 205 -12.24 -8.39 -15.69
C ALA A 205 -11.65 -9.32 -14.63
N THR A 206 -11.04 -8.78 -13.57
CA THR A 206 -10.45 -9.59 -12.47
C THR A 206 -11.40 -9.79 -11.30
N ALA A 207 -12.62 -9.27 -11.39
CA ALA A 207 -13.65 -9.36 -10.36
C ALA A 207 -15.03 -9.56 -10.98
N PRO A 208 -16.06 -9.95 -10.19
CA PRO A 208 -17.43 -10.03 -10.66
C PRO A 208 -17.92 -8.74 -11.31
N VAL A 209 -18.90 -8.85 -12.22
CA VAL A 209 -19.46 -7.69 -12.93
C VAL A 209 -20.31 -6.77 -12.05
N THR A 210 -20.71 -7.24 -10.88
CA THR A 210 -21.48 -6.44 -9.91
C THR A 210 -20.56 -5.67 -8.97
N LEU A 211 -20.87 -4.42 -8.68
CA LEU A 211 -20.06 -3.57 -7.77
C LEU A 211 -19.94 -4.21 -6.38
N ALA A 212 -21.05 -4.72 -5.83
CA ALA A 212 -21.04 -5.40 -4.53
C ALA A 212 -20.16 -6.67 -4.53
N GLY A 213 -20.20 -7.46 -5.60
CA GLY A 213 -19.33 -8.64 -5.75
C GLY A 213 -17.85 -8.26 -5.84
N SER A 214 -17.52 -7.18 -6.52
CA SER A 214 -16.16 -6.64 -6.61
C SER A 214 -15.65 -6.11 -5.27
N LEU A 215 -16.50 -5.41 -4.53
CA LEU A 215 -16.17 -4.96 -3.16
C LEU A 215 -15.92 -6.15 -2.24
N ALA A 216 -16.79 -7.16 -2.25
CA ALA A 216 -16.65 -8.36 -1.44
C ALA A 216 -15.33 -9.11 -1.74
N LEU A 217 -14.96 -9.21 -3.03
CA LEU A 217 -13.69 -9.82 -3.44
C LEU A 217 -12.49 -9.05 -2.89
N GLY A 218 -12.43 -7.73 -3.11
CA GLY A 218 -11.31 -6.94 -2.67
C GLY A 218 -11.19 -6.84 -1.15
N VAL A 219 -12.30 -6.80 -0.43
CA VAL A 219 -12.30 -6.92 1.05
C VAL A 219 -11.71 -8.25 1.49
N ALA A 220 -12.12 -9.36 0.84
CA ALA A 220 -11.56 -10.68 1.15
C ALA A 220 -10.04 -10.75 0.91
N GLU A 221 -9.53 -10.09 -0.13
CA GLU A 221 -8.08 -9.99 -0.40
C GLU A 221 -7.36 -9.15 0.65
N SER A 222 -7.94 -8.02 1.06
CA SER A 222 -7.37 -7.18 2.13
C SER A 222 -7.32 -7.93 3.47
N ILE A 223 -8.35 -8.73 3.79
CA ILE A 223 -8.40 -9.55 5.01
C ILE A 223 -7.24 -10.55 5.06
N VAL A 224 -6.79 -11.11 3.94
CA VAL A 224 -5.62 -12.02 3.93
C VAL A 224 -4.36 -11.30 4.43
N GLY A 225 -4.13 -10.07 3.98
CA GLY A 225 -3.03 -9.22 4.46
C GLY A 225 -3.16 -8.90 5.95
N ILE A 226 -4.39 -8.59 6.41
CA ILE A 226 -4.65 -8.33 7.83
C ILE A 226 -4.33 -9.57 8.65
N VAL A 227 -4.85 -10.74 8.27
CA VAL A 227 -4.64 -12.00 9.00
C VAL A 227 -3.15 -12.34 9.11
N VAL A 228 -2.40 -12.33 8.01
CA VAL A 228 -0.97 -12.66 8.07
C VAL A 228 -0.20 -11.68 8.95
N SER A 229 -0.51 -10.39 8.86
CA SER A 229 0.14 -9.35 9.68
C SER A 229 -0.12 -9.55 11.16
N GLN A 230 -1.37 -9.84 11.55
CA GLN A 230 -1.74 -10.05 12.96
C GLN A 230 -1.21 -11.38 13.51
N LEU A 231 -1.13 -12.45 12.69
CA LEU A 231 -0.51 -13.72 13.07
C LEU A 231 0.98 -13.58 13.39
N ILE A 232 1.67 -12.68 12.68
CA ILE A 232 3.08 -12.37 12.97
C ILE A 232 3.20 -11.54 14.23
N ARG A 233 2.35 -10.53 14.33
CA ARG A 233 2.36 -9.60 15.44
C ARG A 233 1.02 -8.93 15.64
N GLU A 234 0.36 -9.19 16.74
CA GLU A 234 -0.85 -8.50 17.16
C GLU A 234 -0.63 -6.99 17.25
N GLY A 235 -1.57 -6.22 16.74
CA GLY A 235 -1.48 -4.76 16.67
C GLY A 235 -0.54 -4.21 15.61
N SER A 236 -0.08 -5.02 14.64
CA SER A 236 0.67 -4.53 13.49
C SER A 236 -0.15 -3.54 12.67
N PRO A 237 0.39 -2.34 12.38
CA PRO A 237 -0.35 -1.33 11.65
C PRO A 237 -0.46 -1.70 10.16
N ILE A 238 -1.67 -1.97 9.73
CA ILE A 238 -2.00 -2.28 8.32
C ILE A 238 -3.17 -1.42 7.87
N ILE A 239 -3.05 -0.84 6.69
CA ILE A 239 -4.07 0.00 6.07
C ILE A 239 -4.70 -0.82 4.95
N MET A 240 -5.98 -1.15 5.12
CA MET A 240 -6.76 -1.78 4.06
C MET A 240 -7.37 -0.74 3.14
N GLY A 241 -7.69 -1.16 1.93
CA GLY A 241 -8.34 -0.32 0.94
C GLY A 241 -8.30 -0.98 -0.42
N GLY A 242 -8.07 -0.21 -1.46
CA GLY A 242 -7.91 -0.75 -2.81
C GLY A 242 -8.18 0.26 -3.89
N VAL A 243 -7.78 -0.08 -5.09
CA VAL A 243 -8.16 0.62 -6.31
C VAL A 243 -9.25 -0.19 -6.97
N TYR A 244 -10.49 0.23 -6.77
CA TYR A 244 -11.68 -0.47 -7.28
C TYR A 244 -12.25 0.31 -8.45
N GLY A 245 -12.27 -0.28 -9.63
CA GLY A 245 -12.80 0.37 -10.81
C GLY A 245 -13.41 -0.61 -11.78
N ILE A 246 -13.87 -0.09 -12.90
CA ILE A 246 -14.45 -0.87 -13.99
C ILE A 246 -13.53 -0.84 -15.20
N ILE A 247 -13.66 -1.86 -16.04
CA ILE A 247 -13.09 -1.83 -17.38
C ILE A 247 -14.16 -1.35 -18.38
N ASP A 248 -13.80 -0.43 -19.24
CA ASP A 248 -14.61 -0.16 -20.43
C ASP A 248 -14.46 -1.32 -21.41
N MET A 249 -15.52 -2.10 -21.58
CA MET A 249 -15.53 -3.30 -22.40
C MET A 249 -15.28 -3.03 -23.88
N ARG A 250 -15.46 -1.81 -24.34
CA ARG A 250 -15.23 -1.42 -25.75
C ARG A 250 -13.75 -1.13 -26.03
N SER A 251 -13.09 -0.39 -25.14
CA SER A 251 -11.69 0.03 -25.28
C SER A 251 -10.71 -0.82 -24.51
N THR A 252 -11.20 -1.67 -23.60
CA THR A 252 -10.41 -2.43 -22.63
C THR A 252 -9.56 -1.58 -21.70
N ILE A 253 -9.93 -0.29 -21.56
CA ILE A 253 -9.23 0.66 -20.68
C ILE A 253 -9.86 0.67 -19.30
N TYR A 254 -9.04 0.68 -18.27
CA TYR A 254 -9.47 0.88 -16.90
C TYR A 254 -9.99 2.31 -16.72
N SER A 255 -11.23 2.45 -16.25
CA SER A 255 -11.95 3.73 -16.21
C SER A 255 -11.79 4.43 -14.86
N TYR A 256 -10.67 5.12 -14.66
CA TYR A 256 -10.49 6.01 -13.52
C TYR A 256 -11.50 7.17 -13.56
N GLY A 257 -12.10 7.47 -12.38
CA GLY A 257 -13.04 8.58 -12.24
C GLY A 257 -14.42 8.34 -12.84
N SER A 258 -14.76 7.11 -13.29
CA SER A 258 -16.13 6.75 -13.64
C SER A 258 -17.06 6.83 -12.41
N PRO A 259 -18.39 6.97 -12.60
CA PRO A 259 -19.33 6.95 -11.47
C PRO A 259 -19.20 5.69 -10.61
N GLU A 260 -19.01 4.53 -11.23
CA GLU A 260 -18.82 3.25 -10.57
C GLU A 260 -17.52 3.22 -9.76
N PHE A 261 -16.43 3.81 -10.29
CA PHE A 261 -15.19 3.96 -9.56
C PHE A 261 -15.43 4.75 -8.26
N MET A 262 -16.09 5.91 -8.34
CA MET A 262 -16.39 6.75 -7.17
C MET A 262 -17.28 6.03 -6.15
N GLN A 263 -18.31 5.30 -6.62
CA GLN A 263 -19.19 4.52 -5.76
C GLN A 263 -18.43 3.43 -5.02
N MET A 264 -17.51 2.70 -5.70
CA MET A 264 -16.73 1.64 -5.07
C MET A 264 -15.69 2.19 -4.09
N GLN A 265 -15.08 3.34 -4.38
CA GLN A 265 -14.17 3.99 -3.41
C GLN A 265 -14.92 4.43 -2.14
N ALA A 266 -16.13 4.96 -2.28
CA ALA A 266 -16.99 5.25 -1.11
C ALA A 266 -17.39 3.95 -0.40
N GLY A 267 -17.79 2.92 -1.16
CA GLY A 267 -18.22 1.63 -0.62
C GLY A 267 -17.15 0.91 0.19
N ILE A 268 -15.88 0.92 -0.25
CA ILE A 268 -14.80 0.31 0.54
C ILE A 268 -14.54 1.07 1.85
N ALA A 269 -14.66 2.40 1.84
CA ALA A 269 -14.54 3.20 3.05
C ALA A 269 -15.67 2.88 4.06
N GLU A 270 -16.91 2.74 3.59
CA GLU A 270 -18.05 2.32 4.40
C GLU A 270 -17.84 0.91 5.00
N VAL A 271 -17.34 -0.04 4.20
CA VAL A 271 -17.02 -1.38 4.69
C VAL A 271 -15.92 -1.35 5.75
N ALA A 272 -14.88 -0.54 5.53
CA ALA A 272 -13.81 -0.37 6.52
C ALA A 272 -14.35 0.18 7.84
N HIS A 273 -15.21 1.22 7.80
CA HIS A 273 -15.87 1.75 9.01
C HIS A 273 -16.79 0.74 9.70
N HIS A 274 -17.39 -0.19 8.96
CA HIS A 274 -18.22 -1.24 9.55
C HIS A 274 -17.40 -2.34 10.24
N MET A 275 -16.15 -2.50 9.84
CA MET A 275 -15.22 -3.49 10.39
C MET A 275 -14.44 -2.95 11.61
N ASP A 276 -14.49 -1.65 11.88
CA ASP A 276 -13.75 -0.94 12.93
C ASP A 276 -14.32 -1.18 14.35
#